data_815ac757a313acaa3a4115997afc0a9f
#
_entry.id   815ac757a313acaa3a4115997afc0a9f
#
_cell.length_a   1.000
_cell.length_b   1.000
_cell.length_c   1.000
_cell.angle_alpha   90.00
_cell.angle_beta   90.00
_cell.angle_gamma   90.00
#
_symmetry.space_group_name_H-M   'P 1'
#
loop_
_entity.id
_entity.type
_entity.pdbx_description
1 polymer ?
#
loop_
_entity_poly.entity_id
_entity_poly.type
_entity_poly.pdbx_seq_one_letter_code
_entity_poly.pdbx_strand_id
1 'polypeptide(L)'
;MSALYLAFVLAWLTAAAHSYLSERMFLRPLRAEATVGTVFSGDTPKKLAVAMFHLPSLCWAGMALAMLVLEPTADGYRETLHIYAGLYAISGIGNFWAVGRPHPGGILLLATSALILIALHT
;
A
#
# COMPACT_ATOMS: atom_id res chain seq x y z
N MET A 1 -4.42 -15.71 -15.26
CA MET A 1 -2.95 -15.60 -14.99
C MET A 1 -2.39 -14.21 -15.28
N SER A 2 -2.63 -13.62 -16.45
CA SER A 2 -2.12 -12.28 -16.81
C SER A 2 -2.59 -11.13 -15.91
N ALA A 3 -3.87 -11.10 -15.54
CA ALA A 3 -4.43 -10.04 -14.68
C ALA A 3 -3.82 -10.06 -13.27
N LEU A 4 -3.62 -11.23 -12.67
CA LEU A 4 -3.01 -11.35 -11.35
C LEU A 4 -1.54 -10.93 -11.36
N TYR A 5 -0.81 -11.27 -12.41
CA TYR A 5 0.58 -10.82 -12.57
C TYR A 5 0.68 -9.29 -12.72
N LEU A 6 -0.24 -8.70 -13.48
CA LEU A 6 -0.31 -7.24 -13.61
C LEU A 6 -0.68 -6.57 -12.27
N ALA A 7 -1.62 -7.16 -11.51
CA ALA A 7 -1.94 -6.70 -10.16
C ALA A 7 -0.70 -6.72 -9.24
N PHE A 8 0.08 -7.81 -9.29
CA PHE A 8 1.34 -7.91 -8.55
C PHE A 8 2.32 -6.77 -8.91
N VAL A 9 2.55 -6.54 -10.21
CA VAL A 9 3.47 -5.49 -10.66
C VAL A 9 3.01 -4.11 -10.18
N LEU A 10 1.72 -3.79 -10.34
CA LEU A 10 1.15 -2.52 -9.88
C LEU A 10 1.26 -2.34 -8.37
N ALA A 11 0.98 -3.39 -7.59
CA ALA A 11 1.09 -3.35 -6.14
C ALA A 11 2.53 -3.06 -5.69
N TRP A 12 3.52 -3.72 -6.29
CA TRP A 12 4.93 -3.49 -6.00
C TRP A 12 5.40 -2.08 -6.37
N LEU A 13 5.02 -1.60 -7.56
CA LEU A 13 5.35 -0.23 -7.98
C LEU A 13 4.73 0.80 -7.05
N THR A 14 3.47 0.58 -6.64
CA THR A 14 2.78 1.47 -5.71
C THR A 14 3.45 1.46 -4.33
N ALA A 15 3.81 0.30 -3.81
CA ALA A 15 4.50 0.15 -2.53
C ALA A 15 5.87 0.86 -2.54
N ALA A 16 6.66 0.65 -3.61
CA ALA A 16 7.97 1.28 -3.77
C ALA A 16 7.84 2.82 -3.90
N ALA A 17 6.93 3.29 -4.74
CA ALA A 17 6.68 4.71 -4.92
C ALA A 17 6.18 5.38 -3.62
N HIS A 18 5.27 4.73 -2.89
CA HIS A 18 4.77 5.24 -1.61
C HIS A 18 5.90 5.35 -0.59
N SER A 19 6.73 4.32 -0.40
CA SER A 19 7.87 4.37 0.51
C SER A 19 8.87 5.46 0.12
N TYR A 20 9.22 5.56 -1.16
CA TYR A 20 10.16 6.57 -1.65
C TYR A 20 9.64 7.99 -1.46
N LEU A 21 8.38 8.25 -1.84
CA LEU A 21 7.78 9.58 -1.70
C LEU A 21 7.56 9.96 -0.23
N SER A 22 7.12 9.02 0.60
CA SER A 22 6.98 9.22 2.04
C SER A 22 8.32 9.62 2.67
N GLU A 23 9.39 8.90 2.33
CA GLU A 23 10.73 9.23 2.81
C GLU A 23 11.15 10.64 2.38
N ARG A 24 10.99 10.96 1.09
CA ARG A 24 11.50 12.22 0.53
C ARG A 24 10.68 13.44 0.95
N MET A 25 9.34 13.31 0.96
CA MET A 25 8.44 14.46 1.13
C MET A 25 8.05 14.71 2.59
N PHE A 26 8.03 13.65 3.42
CA PHE A 26 7.55 13.76 4.80
C PHE A 26 8.61 13.41 5.83
N LEU A 27 9.27 12.25 5.70
CA LEU A 27 10.12 11.73 6.76
C LEU A 27 11.47 12.46 6.86
N ARG A 28 12.08 12.83 5.74
CA ARG A 28 13.32 13.63 5.75
C ARG A 28 13.10 15.02 6.37
N PRO A 29 12.11 15.81 5.94
CA PRO A 29 11.78 17.08 6.59
C PRO A 29 11.46 16.90 8.06
N LEU A 30 10.63 15.91 8.43
CA LEU A 30 10.28 15.64 9.82
C LEU A 30 11.49 15.36 10.71
N ARG A 31 12.48 14.62 10.19
CA ARG A 31 13.73 14.35 10.94
C ARG A 31 14.65 15.56 11.02
N ALA A 32 14.63 16.41 10.01
CA ALA A 32 15.47 17.62 9.96
C ALA A 32 14.92 18.76 10.85
N GLU A 33 13.61 18.80 11.08
CA GLU A 33 13.00 19.81 11.95
C GLU A 33 13.35 19.57 13.42
N ALA A 34 14.07 20.53 14.00
CA ALA A 34 14.26 20.64 15.44
C ALA A 34 13.01 21.32 16.05
N THR A 35 11.83 20.68 15.95
CA THR A 35 10.59 21.24 16.46
C THR A 35 10.54 21.13 17.97
N VAL A 36 10.84 22.24 18.63
CA VAL A 36 10.64 22.40 20.05
C VAL A 36 9.13 22.62 20.30
N GLY A 37 8.52 21.74 21.09
CA GLY A 37 7.15 21.93 21.57
C GLY A 37 6.04 21.32 20.74
N THR A 38 6.33 20.43 19.78
CA THR A 38 5.31 19.68 19.04
C THR A 38 5.23 18.22 19.50
N VAL A 39 4.11 17.54 19.16
CA VAL A 39 3.93 16.09 19.40
C VAL A 39 5.06 15.24 18.84
N PHE A 40 5.78 15.74 17.85
CA PHE A 40 6.92 15.08 17.20
C PHE A 40 8.29 15.53 17.74
N SER A 41 8.34 16.28 18.84
CA SER A 41 9.59 16.61 19.50
C SER A 41 10.12 15.37 20.25
N GLY A 42 11.17 14.80 19.75
CA GLY A 42 11.81 13.62 20.34
C GLY A 42 11.98 12.45 19.36
N ASP A 43 12.80 11.47 19.74
CA ASP A 43 13.16 10.37 18.88
C ASP A 43 12.02 9.34 18.71
N THR A 44 11.28 9.05 19.76
CA THR A 44 10.25 8.02 19.74
C THR A 44 9.09 8.34 18.78
N PRO A 45 8.46 9.54 18.83
CA PRO A 45 7.45 9.92 17.86
C PRO A 45 7.96 9.94 16.41
N LYS A 46 9.20 10.39 16.19
CA LYS A 46 9.81 10.40 14.85
C LYS A 46 10.00 8.97 14.32
N LYS A 47 10.50 8.04 15.14
CA LYS A 47 10.64 6.62 14.78
C LYS A 47 9.29 5.97 14.50
N LEU A 48 8.27 6.28 15.32
CA LEU A 48 6.91 5.79 15.10
C LEU A 48 6.33 6.31 13.78
N ALA A 49 6.51 7.58 13.46
CA ALA A 49 6.08 8.14 12.18
C ALA A 49 6.74 7.42 10.99
N VAL A 50 8.06 7.16 11.06
CA VAL A 50 8.77 6.37 10.04
C VAL A 50 8.13 4.99 9.86
N ALA A 51 7.90 4.26 10.95
CA ALA A 51 7.27 2.95 10.91
C ALA A 51 5.86 3.01 10.30
N MET A 52 5.03 3.96 10.72
CA MET A 52 3.65 4.13 10.24
C MET A 52 3.58 4.48 8.76
N PHE A 53 4.52 5.26 8.23
CA PHE A 53 4.56 5.60 6.80
C PHE A 53 5.03 4.44 5.92
N HIS A 54 5.91 3.58 6.41
CA HIS A 54 6.41 2.43 5.63
C HIS A 54 5.53 1.18 5.78
N LEU A 55 4.78 1.05 6.87
CA LEU A 55 3.94 -0.12 7.12
C LEU A 55 2.95 -0.43 5.98
N PRO A 56 2.18 0.54 5.43
CA PRO A 56 1.31 0.28 4.30
C PRO A 56 2.04 -0.31 3.09
N SER A 57 3.23 0.23 2.77
CA SER A 57 4.03 -0.29 1.65
C SER A 57 4.46 -1.74 1.87
N LEU A 58 4.87 -2.09 3.10
CA LEU A 58 5.22 -3.47 3.44
C LEU A 58 4.02 -4.40 3.35
N CYS A 59 2.84 -3.96 3.82
CA CYS A 59 1.60 -4.72 3.70
C CYS A 59 1.22 -4.96 2.23
N TRP A 60 1.25 -3.92 1.40
CA TRP A 60 0.94 -4.05 -0.03
C TRP A 60 1.93 -4.96 -0.75
N ALA A 61 3.23 -4.81 -0.49
CA ALA A 61 4.25 -5.68 -1.06
C ALA A 61 4.10 -7.14 -0.59
N GLY A 62 3.80 -7.35 0.69
CA GLY A 62 3.57 -8.67 1.25
C GLY A 62 2.34 -9.37 0.65
N MET A 63 1.22 -8.65 0.51
CA MET A 63 0.02 -9.18 -0.16
C MET A 63 0.29 -9.49 -1.63
N ALA A 64 1.04 -8.63 -2.33
CA ALA A 64 1.43 -8.86 -3.71
C ALA A 64 2.29 -10.12 -3.86
N LEU A 65 3.26 -10.32 -2.98
CA LEU A 65 4.08 -11.53 -2.98
C LEU A 65 3.24 -12.77 -2.67
N ALA A 66 2.33 -12.69 -1.70
CA ALA A 66 1.43 -13.79 -1.36
C ALA A 66 0.57 -14.21 -2.56
N MET A 67 0.10 -13.28 -3.39
CA MET A 67 -0.65 -13.60 -4.62
C MET A 67 0.13 -14.48 -5.60
N LEU A 68 1.46 -14.42 -5.61
CA LEU A 68 2.29 -15.24 -6.50
C LEU A 68 2.60 -16.61 -5.94
N VAL A 69 2.65 -16.76 -4.61
CA VAL A 69 3.04 -18.02 -3.96
C VAL A 69 1.85 -18.85 -3.50
N LEU A 70 0.66 -18.28 -3.45
CA LEU A 70 -0.56 -19.01 -3.12
C LEU A 70 -0.93 -19.97 -4.25
N GLU A 71 -1.13 -21.22 -3.90
CA GLU A 71 -1.61 -22.27 -4.81
C GLU A 71 -3.07 -22.01 -5.20
N PRO A 72 -3.41 -21.93 -6.51
CA PRO A 72 -4.80 -21.70 -6.94
C PRO A 72 -5.79 -22.78 -6.51
N THR A 73 -5.27 -23.97 -6.21
CA THR A 73 -6.07 -25.13 -5.75
C THR A 73 -6.16 -25.22 -4.22
N ALA A 74 -5.48 -24.34 -3.49
CA ALA A 74 -5.54 -24.36 -2.04
C ALA A 74 -6.92 -23.90 -1.53
N ASP A 75 -7.37 -24.52 -0.46
CA ASP A 75 -8.58 -24.08 0.24
C ASP A 75 -8.41 -22.63 0.71
N GLY A 76 -9.43 -21.80 0.48
CA GLY A 76 -9.41 -20.39 0.85
C GLY A 76 -8.64 -19.46 -0.10
N TYR A 77 -8.12 -19.96 -1.23
CA TYR A 77 -7.42 -19.13 -2.22
C TYR A 77 -8.28 -17.96 -2.71
N ARG A 78 -9.52 -18.25 -3.14
CA ARG A 78 -10.43 -17.23 -3.66
C ARG A 78 -10.82 -16.21 -2.59
N GLU A 79 -11.11 -16.67 -1.39
CA GLU A 79 -11.43 -15.84 -0.22
C GLU A 79 -10.27 -14.90 0.13
N THR A 80 -9.06 -15.43 0.14
CA THR A 80 -7.85 -14.64 0.38
C THR A 80 -7.69 -13.54 -0.66
N LEU A 81 -7.88 -13.83 -1.94
CA LEU A 81 -7.81 -12.83 -3.00
C LEU A 81 -8.92 -11.78 -2.90
N HIS A 82 -10.14 -12.15 -2.47
CA HIS A 82 -11.20 -11.17 -2.21
C HIS A 82 -10.82 -10.23 -1.05
N ILE A 83 -10.22 -10.78 0.02
CA ILE A 83 -9.72 -9.96 1.14
C ILE A 83 -8.65 -8.98 0.65
N TYR A 84 -7.69 -9.44 -0.16
CA TYR A 84 -6.65 -8.56 -0.71
C TYR A 84 -7.23 -7.48 -1.61
N ALA A 85 -8.16 -7.83 -2.50
CA ALA A 85 -8.86 -6.85 -3.33
C ALA A 85 -9.56 -5.78 -2.47
N GLY A 86 -10.24 -6.19 -1.40
CA GLY A 86 -10.88 -5.28 -0.44
C GLY A 86 -9.88 -4.37 0.25
N LEU A 87 -8.75 -4.89 0.71
CA LEU A 87 -7.71 -4.11 1.37
C LEU A 87 -7.06 -3.06 0.43
N TYR A 88 -6.80 -3.43 -0.83
CA TYR A 88 -6.33 -2.48 -1.83
C TYR A 88 -7.39 -1.41 -2.15
N ALA A 89 -8.67 -1.79 -2.25
CA ALA A 89 -9.75 -0.83 -2.48
C ALA A 89 -9.87 0.18 -1.35
N ILE A 90 -9.93 -0.30 -0.09
CA ILE A 90 -10.00 0.57 1.10
C ILE A 90 -8.77 1.49 1.18
N SER A 91 -7.58 0.96 0.89
CA SER A 91 -6.36 1.77 0.85
C SER A 91 -6.42 2.86 -0.22
N GLY A 92 -6.95 2.53 -1.41
CA GLY A 92 -7.11 3.48 -2.51
C GLY A 92 -8.10 4.60 -2.18
N ILE A 93 -9.26 4.25 -1.62
CA ILE A 93 -10.27 5.19 -1.15
C ILE A 93 -9.71 6.07 -0.02
N GLY A 94 -9.03 5.47 0.96
CA GLY A 94 -8.37 6.17 2.05
C GLY A 94 -7.33 7.19 1.57
N ASN A 95 -6.59 6.85 0.50
CA ASN A 95 -5.69 7.80 -0.15
C ASN A 95 -6.42 9.02 -0.73
N PHE A 96 -7.56 8.83 -1.40
CA PHE A 96 -8.35 9.94 -1.94
C PHE A 96 -8.91 10.81 -0.83
N TRP A 97 -9.42 10.19 0.22
CA TRP A 97 -9.93 10.92 1.38
C TRP A 97 -8.83 11.74 2.06
N ALA A 98 -7.66 11.16 2.30
CA ALA A 98 -6.54 11.82 2.98
C ALA A 98 -5.95 12.98 2.17
N VAL A 99 -5.89 12.85 0.83
CA VAL A 99 -5.36 13.89 -0.07
C VAL A 99 -6.42 14.91 -0.47
N GLY A 100 -7.71 14.60 -0.31
CA GLY A 100 -8.85 15.45 -0.67
C GLY A 100 -9.08 15.58 -2.18
N ARG A 101 -8.39 14.77 -3.00
CA ARG A 101 -8.49 14.77 -4.47
C ARG A 101 -8.03 13.44 -5.05
N PRO A 102 -8.39 13.10 -6.31
CA PRO A 102 -7.81 11.97 -7.00
C PRO A 102 -6.28 12.05 -7.01
N HIS A 103 -5.64 10.95 -6.61
CA HIS A 103 -4.19 10.87 -6.44
C HIS A 103 -3.67 9.60 -7.13
N PRO A 104 -2.54 9.66 -7.85
CA PRO A 104 -2.02 8.50 -8.58
C PRO A 104 -1.90 7.23 -7.73
N GLY A 105 -1.43 7.34 -6.49
CA GLY A 105 -1.33 6.20 -5.57
C GLY A 105 -2.67 5.53 -5.29
N GLY A 106 -3.73 6.32 -5.06
CA GLY A 106 -5.08 5.78 -4.86
C GLY A 106 -5.63 5.12 -6.13
N ILE A 107 -5.37 5.70 -7.31
CA ILE A 107 -5.77 5.11 -8.60
C ILE A 107 -5.09 3.76 -8.81
N LEU A 108 -3.78 3.66 -8.55
CA LEU A 108 -3.03 2.41 -8.71
C LEU A 108 -3.51 1.32 -7.75
N LEU A 109 -3.84 1.66 -6.51
CA LEU A 109 -4.39 0.70 -5.54
C LEU A 109 -5.77 0.21 -5.97
N LEU A 110 -6.65 1.08 -6.46
CA LEU A 110 -7.96 0.67 -7.00
C LEU A 110 -7.81 -0.18 -8.25
N ALA A 111 -6.89 0.16 -9.15
CA ALA A 111 -6.59 -0.66 -10.32
C ALA A 111 -6.06 -2.04 -9.94
N THR A 112 -5.20 -2.14 -8.91
CA THR A 112 -4.74 -3.41 -8.36
C THR A 112 -5.91 -4.25 -7.85
N SER A 113 -6.81 -3.65 -7.07
CA SER A 113 -8.03 -4.31 -6.60
C SER A 113 -8.88 -4.85 -7.75
N ALA A 114 -9.16 -4.02 -8.76
CA ALA A 114 -9.95 -4.41 -9.92
C ALA A 114 -9.31 -5.57 -10.69
N LEU A 115 -7.99 -5.57 -10.87
CA LEU A 115 -7.26 -6.65 -11.55
C LEU A 115 -7.33 -7.97 -10.78
N ILE A 116 -7.27 -7.93 -9.44
CA ILE A 116 -7.46 -9.14 -8.62
C ILE A 116 -8.88 -9.70 -8.83
N LEU A 117 -9.90 -8.84 -8.80
CA LEU A 117 -11.28 -9.27 -9.02
C LEU A 117 -11.49 -9.82 -10.44
N ILE A 118 -10.91 -9.21 -11.46
CA ILE A 118 -10.93 -9.75 -12.83
C ILE A 118 -10.29 -11.14 -12.86
N ALA A 119 -9.11 -11.31 -12.23
CA ALA A 119 -8.44 -12.62 -12.20
C ALA A 119 -9.24 -13.72 -11.52
N LEU A 120 -10.12 -13.37 -10.58
CA LEU A 120 -11.01 -14.32 -9.91
C LEU A 120 -12.19 -14.79 -10.78
N HIS A 121 -12.49 -14.06 -11.86
CA HIS A 121 -13.64 -14.35 -12.74
C HIS A 121 -13.21 -14.85 -14.13
N THR A 122 -11.91 -14.92 -14.42
CA THR A 122 -11.33 -15.47 -15.66
C THR A 122 -10.59 -16.77 -15.41
#